data_e57ea3ede361fecf4df7949e0ab8080a
#
_entry.id   e57ea3ede361fecf4df7949e0ab8080a
#
_cell.length_a   1.000
_cell.length_b   1.000
_cell.length_c   1.000
_cell.angle_alpha   90.00
_cell.angle_beta   90.00
_cell.angle_gamma   90.00
#
_symmetry.space_group_name_H-M   'P 1'
#
loop_
_entity.id
_entity.type
_entity.pdbx_description
1 polymer ?
#
loop_
_entity_poly.entity_id
_entity_poly.type
_entity_poly.pdbx_seq_one_letter_code
_entity_poly.pdbx_strand_id
1 'polypeptide(L)'
;MKDFHFSLNLGLIGTDDSRIDIILDYLKEKTKLTSSKDSIKEFQFIYENVPLKMKIFQFKNFEDLNDNINLLKKIDAIIVAVNLYNDQAIFKLSLETYKEFCDKFMFNGIAVLVGIDPYLIEQTNPPTYRKINEFALIQKTKELKFHYCFKIQNSRRDIADIFKKVLNHVNLKLEFINPEMFERVKISSKDSVGKYL
;
A
#
# COMPACT_ATOMS: atom_id res chain seq x y z
N MET A 1 -6.80 1.86 -30.22
CA MET A 1 -6.81 0.66 -29.33
C MET A 1 -7.36 1.10 -27.97
N LYS A 2 -8.28 0.35 -27.35
CA LYS A 2 -8.66 0.64 -25.96
C LYS A 2 -7.44 0.39 -25.09
N ASP A 3 -7.00 1.41 -24.34
CA ASP A 3 -5.88 1.27 -23.39
C ASP A 3 -6.26 0.21 -22.35
N PHE A 4 -5.66 -0.97 -22.49
CA PHE A 4 -5.89 -2.06 -21.55
C PHE A 4 -5.00 -1.83 -20.33
N HIS A 5 -5.60 -1.86 -19.15
CA HIS A 5 -4.91 -1.74 -17.86
C HIS A 5 -5.32 -2.88 -16.95
N PHE A 6 -4.37 -3.46 -16.24
CA PHE A 6 -4.70 -4.31 -15.11
C PHE A 6 -5.13 -3.45 -13.91
N SER A 7 -6.19 -3.86 -13.24
CA SER A 7 -6.71 -3.15 -12.05
C SER A 7 -6.11 -3.73 -10.79
N LEU A 8 -5.66 -2.85 -9.90
CA LEU A 8 -5.15 -3.16 -8.57
C LEU A 8 -5.91 -2.34 -7.53
N ASN A 9 -6.45 -2.99 -6.52
CA ASN A 9 -7.10 -2.35 -5.38
C ASN A 9 -6.21 -2.45 -4.15
N LEU A 10 -5.80 -1.30 -3.63
CA LEU A 10 -4.90 -1.16 -2.48
C LEU A 10 -5.65 -0.52 -1.31
N GLY A 11 -5.72 -1.22 -0.17
CA GLY A 11 -6.12 -0.64 1.11
C GLY A 11 -4.94 0.06 1.77
N LEU A 12 -5.07 1.36 2.07
CA LEU A 12 -4.10 2.13 2.82
C LEU A 12 -4.71 2.48 4.17
N ILE A 13 -4.20 1.84 5.22
CA ILE A 13 -4.73 1.92 6.58
C ILE A 13 -3.75 2.71 7.46
N GLY A 14 -4.24 3.71 8.16
CA GLY A 14 -3.44 4.48 9.11
C GLY A 14 -4.21 5.65 9.69
N THR A 15 -3.93 5.94 10.95
CA THR A 15 -4.49 7.10 11.66
C THR A 15 -3.92 8.42 11.11
N ASP A 16 -4.55 9.54 11.43
CA ASP A 16 -4.14 10.87 10.96
C ASP A 16 -2.68 11.20 11.33
N ASP A 17 -2.21 10.70 12.48
CA ASP A 17 -0.83 10.85 12.94
C ASP A 17 0.18 9.91 12.26
N SER A 18 -0.28 8.96 11.46
CA SER A 18 0.59 8.00 10.75
C SER A 18 1.24 8.56 9.49
N ARG A 19 0.87 9.78 9.05
CA ARG A 19 1.44 10.47 7.90
C ARG A 19 1.35 9.68 6.58
N ILE A 20 0.23 9.00 6.37
CA ILE A 20 -0.03 8.28 5.10
C ILE A 20 -0.10 9.20 3.88
N ASP A 21 -0.30 10.50 4.09
CA ASP A 21 -0.22 11.56 3.08
C ASP A 21 1.08 11.51 2.28
N ILE A 22 2.20 11.20 2.92
CA ILE A 22 3.53 11.09 2.28
C ILE A 22 3.55 10.01 1.18
N ILE A 23 2.88 8.88 1.43
CA ILE A 23 2.75 7.78 0.47
C ILE A 23 1.93 8.24 -0.74
N LEU A 24 0.84 8.96 -0.48
CA LEU A 24 -0.04 9.47 -1.54
C LEU A 24 0.62 10.57 -2.36
N ASP A 25 1.39 11.45 -1.73
CA ASP A 25 2.09 12.54 -2.42
C ASP A 25 3.22 11.99 -3.31
N TYR A 26 3.93 10.96 -2.85
CA TYR A 26 4.88 10.23 -3.69
C TYR A 26 4.19 9.69 -4.96
N LEU A 27 3.03 9.06 -4.82
CA LEU A 27 2.29 8.52 -5.96
C LEU A 27 1.78 9.60 -6.91
N LYS A 28 1.28 10.73 -6.40
CA LYS A 28 0.87 11.87 -7.24
C LYS A 28 2.03 12.41 -8.07
N GLU A 29 3.23 12.45 -7.49
CA GLU A 29 4.44 12.89 -8.18
C GLU A 29 4.85 11.91 -9.29
N LYS A 30 4.83 10.60 -9.00
CA LYS A 30 5.38 9.56 -9.88
C LYS A 30 4.39 9.01 -10.90
N THR A 31 3.09 9.16 -10.66
CA THR A 31 2.05 8.55 -11.48
C THR A 31 1.06 9.59 -11.99
N LYS A 32 0.09 9.16 -12.81
CA LYS A 32 -1.01 10.00 -13.25
C LYS A 32 -2.22 9.79 -12.35
N LEU A 33 -2.55 10.77 -11.52
CA LEU A 33 -3.81 10.79 -10.78
C LEU A 33 -4.96 10.99 -11.78
N THR A 34 -5.89 10.04 -11.85
CA THR A 34 -7.02 10.08 -12.79
C THR A 34 -8.34 10.41 -12.12
N SER A 35 -8.48 10.11 -10.82
CA SER A 35 -9.64 10.47 -10.02
C SER A 35 -9.25 10.63 -8.56
N SER A 36 -9.91 11.57 -7.88
CA SER A 36 -9.81 11.75 -6.43
C SER A 36 -11.19 12.10 -5.90
N LYS A 37 -11.81 11.15 -5.19
CA LYS A 37 -13.12 11.30 -4.55
C LYS A 37 -12.99 10.82 -3.11
N ASP A 38 -13.24 11.69 -2.16
CA ASP A 38 -13.20 11.39 -0.72
C ASP A 38 -12.01 10.50 -0.31
N SER A 39 -12.29 9.28 0.16
CA SER A 39 -11.30 8.28 0.57
C SER A 39 -10.73 7.43 -0.57
N ILE A 40 -11.12 7.68 -1.84
CA ILE A 40 -10.71 6.88 -3.00
C ILE A 40 -9.87 7.72 -3.95
N LYS A 41 -8.68 7.24 -4.29
CA LYS A 41 -7.81 7.85 -5.29
C LYS A 41 -7.43 6.82 -6.36
N GLU A 42 -7.52 7.21 -7.63
CA GLU A 42 -7.15 6.36 -8.75
C GLU A 42 -5.90 6.89 -9.45
N PHE A 43 -4.95 6.01 -9.66
CA PHE A 43 -3.67 6.28 -10.31
C PHE A 43 -3.47 5.38 -11.52
N GLN A 44 -2.86 5.92 -12.59
CA GLN A 44 -2.44 5.16 -13.77
C GLN A 44 -0.94 5.32 -13.98
N PHE A 45 -0.26 4.21 -14.23
CA PHE A 45 1.18 4.16 -14.47
C PHE A 45 1.58 2.87 -15.18
N ILE A 46 2.83 2.81 -15.61
CA ILE A 46 3.45 1.60 -16.16
C ILE A 46 4.49 1.11 -15.15
N TYR A 47 4.43 -0.17 -14.82
CA TYR A 47 5.43 -0.83 -13.98
C TYR A 47 5.96 -2.08 -14.69
N GLU A 48 7.28 -2.12 -14.96
CA GLU A 48 7.94 -3.21 -15.71
C GLU A 48 7.22 -3.56 -17.03
N ASN A 49 6.83 -2.54 -17.79
CA ASN A 49 6.06 -2.62 -19.03
C ASN A 49 4.61 -3.15 -18.84
N VAL A 50 4.11 -3.22 -17.63
CA VAL A 50 2.72 -3.59 -17.34
C VAL A 50 1.92 -2.34 -17.03
N PRO A 51 0.91 -1.98 -17.85
CA PRO A 51 0.03 -0.83 -17.58
C PRO A 51 -0.94 -1.18 -16.44
N LEU A 52 -0.87 -0.39 -15.37
CA LEU A 52 -1.65 -0.59 -14.15
C LEU A 52 -2.59 0.60 -13.90
N LYS A 53 -3.80 0.27 -13.44
CA LYS A 53 -4.74 1.21 -12.84
C LYS A 53 -4.93 0.84 -11.37
N MET A 54 -4.36 1.63 -10.48
CA MET A 54 -4.42 1.39 -9.04
C MET A 54 -5.48 2.27 -8.40
N LYS A 55 -6.40 1.64 -7.65
CA LYS A 55 -7.34 2.32 -6.76
C LYS A 55 -6.85 2.18 -5.34
N ILE A 56 -6.67 3.31 -4.67
CA ILE A 56 -6.30 3.36 -3.26
C ILE A 56 -7.52 3.76 -2.46
N PHE A 57 -7.82 2.93 -1.47
CA PHE A 57 -8.88 3.14 -0.49
C PHE A 57 -8.22 3.48 0.85
N GLN A 58 -8.54 4.64 1.42
CA GLN A 58 -7.97 5.10 2.68
C GLN A 58 -8.92 4.76 3.85
N PHE A 59 -8.35 4.18 4.90
CA PHE A 59 -9.05 3.80 6.12
C PHE A 59 -8.23 4.19 7.36
N LYS A 60 -8.91 4.48 8.45
CA LYS A 60 -8.25 4.80 9.73
C LYS A 60 -7.75 3.55 10.46
N ASN A 61 -8.48 2.46 10.35
CA ASN A 61 -8.20 1.18 11.00
C ASN A 61 -8.90 0.03 10.25
N PHE A 62 -8.80 -1.19 10.75
CA PHE A 62 -9.48 -2.35 10.16
C PHE A 62 -10.99 -2.34 10.37
N GLU A 63 -11.49 -1.76 11.46
CA GLU A 63 -12.92 -1.62 11.72
C GLU A 63 -13.57 -0.70 10.67
N ASP A 64 -12.97 0.46 10.42
CA ASP A 64 -13.42 1.40 9.38
C ASP A 64 -13.44 0.74 7.99
N LEU A 65 -12.42 -0.08 7.68
CA LEU A 65 -12.39 -0.87 6.45
C LEU A 65 -13.53 -1.91 6.43
N ASN A 66 -13.77 -2.60 7.54
CA ASN A 66 -14.82 -3.59 7.65
C ASN A 66 -16.24 -3.02 7.48
N ASP A 67 -16.46 -1.78 7.91
CA ASP A 67 -17.76 -1.09 7.80
C ASP A 67 -18.04 -0.61 6.36
N ASN A 68 -16.98 -0.40 5.57
CA ASN A 68 -17.07 0.06 4.19
C ASN A 68 -17.06 -1.07 3.15
N ILE A 69 -17.46 -2.28 3.53
CA ILE A 69 -17.42 -3.50 2.70
C ILE A 69 -18.05 -3.35 1.32
N ASN A 70 -19.12 -2.56 1.21
CA ASN A 70 -19.86 -2.37 -0.04
C ASN A 70 -19.08 -1.61 -1.11
N LEU A 71 -18.04 -0.88 -0.72
CA LEU A 71 -17.14 -0.15 -1.62
C LEU A 71 -16.05 -1.06 -2.21
N LEU A 72 -15.83 -2.22 -1.59
CA LEU A 72 -14.67 -3.08 -1.85
C LEU A 72 -15.09 -4.46 -2.30
N LYS A 73 -15.17 -4.67 -3.61
CA LYS A 73 -15.42 -6.02 -4.17
C LYS A 73 -14.21 -6.95 -4.02
N LYS A 74 -13.00 -6.38 -3.95
CA LYS A 74 -11.74 -7.12 -3.84
C LYS A 74 -10.62 -6.16 -3.44
N ILE A 75 -9.82 -6.56 -2.48
CA ILE A 75 -8.55 -5.91 -2.12
C ILE A 75 -7.41 -6.85 -2.52
N ASP A 76 -6.44 -6.33 -3.28
CA ASP A 76 -5.30 -7.10 -3.76
C ASP A 76 -4.07 -6.93 -2.87
N ALA A 77 -3.97 -5.78 -2.19
CA ALA A 77 -2.91 -5.49 -1.25
C ALA A 77 -3.39 -4.56 -0.14
N ILE A 78 -2.78 -4.64 1.03
CA ILE A 78 -2.95 -3.66 2.12
C ILE A 78 -1.58 -3.14 2.59
N ILE A 79 -1.53 -1.84 2.86
CA ILE A 79 -0.42 -1.18 3.53
C ILE A 79 -0.97 -0.61 4.83
N VAL A 80 -0.45 -1.06 5.96
CA VAL A 80 -0.80 -0.55 7.29
C VAL A 80 0.34 0.34 7.77
N ALA A 81 0.07 1.61 7.93
CA ALA A 81 1.03 2.61 8.36
C ALA A 81 0.83 2.98 9.84
N VAL A 82 1.92 3.00 10.60
CA VAL A 82 1.94 3.39 12.00
C VAL A 82 2.98 4.48 12.23
N ASN A 83 2.65 5.46 13.07
CA ASN A 83 3.61 6.44 13.55
C ASN A 83 4.55 5.79 14.56
N LEU A 84 5.86 5.87 14.34
CA LEU A 84 6.88 5.26 15.21
C LEU A 84 6.97 5.87 16.61
N TYR A 85 6.31 6.99 16.84
CA TYR A 85 6.23 7.63 18.17
C TYR A 85 4.85 7.46 18.83
N ASN A 86 3.98 6.61 18.26
CA ASN A 86 2.69 6.28 18.84
C ASN A 86 2.61 4.79 19.16
N ASP A 87 3.01 4.42 20.38
CA ASP A 87 2.98 3.03 20.83
C ASP A 87 1.56 2.43 20.77
N GLN A 88 0.54 3.23 21.03
CA GLN A 88 -0.85 2.75 20.99
C GLN A 88 -1.27 2.33 19.59
N ALA A 89 -0.76 2.96 18.53
CA ALA A 89 -1.10 2.62 17.16
C ALA A 89 -0.71 1.18 16.81
N ILE A 90 0.48 0.74 17.24
CA ILE A 90 0.96 -0.63 16.98
C ILE A 90 0.24 -1.67 17.86
N PHE A 91 -0.10 -1.30 19.12
CA PHE A 91 -0.82 -2.21 20.04
C PHE A 91 -2.27 -2.42 19.62
N LYS A 92 -2.92 -1.43 19.00
CA LYS A 92 -4.28 -1.56 18.47
C LYS A 92 -4.37 -2.49 17.26
N LEU A 93 -3.26 -2.78 16.59
CA LEU A 93 -3.24 -3.78 15.51
C LEU A 93 -3.36 -5.17 16.12
N SER A 94 -4.55 -5.76 16.09
CA SER A 94 -4.80 -7.10 16.63
C SER A 94 -4.82 -8.14 15.51
N LEU A 95 -4.35 -9.35 15.84
CA LEU A 95 -4.44 -10.50 14.93
C LEU A 95 -5.91 -10.90 14.69
N GLU A 96 -6.76 -10.72 15.69
CA GLU A 96 -8.20 -11.02 15.62
C GLU A 96 -8.89 -10.14 14.57
N THR A 97 -8.75 -8.83 14.70
CA THR A 97 -9.33 -7.86 13.74
C THR A 97 -8.81 -8.07 12.32
N TYR A 98 -7.52 -8.42 12.18
CA TYR A 98 -6.96 -8.75 10.88
C TYR A 98 -7.51 -10.06 10.30
N LYS A 99 -7.73 -11.09 11.14
CA LYS A 99 -8.37 -12.34 10.69
C LYS A 99 -9.82 -12.09 10.24
N GLU A 100 -10.59 -11.34 11.02
CA GLU A 100 -11.95 -10.94 10.64
C GLU A 100 -11.96 -10.24 9.26
N PHE A 101 -11.01 -9.33 9.02
CA PHE A 101 -10.83 -8.73 7.70
C PHE A 101 -10.52 -9.78 6.64
N CYS A 102 -9.58 -10.69 6.87
CA CYS A 102 -9.21 -11.71 5.91
C CYS A 102 -10.40 -12.62 5.55
N ASP A 103 -11.17 -13.04 6.55
CA ASP A 103 -12.32 -13.92 6.34
C ASP A 103 -13.45 -13.19 5.61
N LYS A 104 -13.76 -11.97 6.04
CA LYS A 104 -14.86 -11.16 5.48
C LYS A 104 -14.62 -10.78 4.01
N PHE A 105 -13.38 -10.50 3.64
CA PHE A 105 -12.99 -10.11 2.27
C PHE A 105 -12.39 -11.25 1.45
N MET A 106 -12.29 -12.46 2.02
CA MET A 106 -11.53 -13.57 1.42
C MET A 106 -10.15 -13.09 0.95
N PHE A 107 -9.49 -12.27 1.81
CA PHE A 107 -8.25 -11.61 1.46
C PHE A 107 -7.10 -12.62 1.34
N ASN A 108 -6.54 -12.70 0.16
CA ASN A 108 -5.37 -13.52 -0.17
C ASN A 108 -4.28 -12.69 -0.86
N GLY A 109 -4.32 -11.39 -0.61
CA GLY A 109 -3.36 -10.44 -1.17
C GLY A 109 -2.14 -10.24 -0.27
N ILE A 110 -1.34 -9.26 -0.63
CA ILE A 110 -0.14 -8.90 0.12
C ILE A 110 -0.47 -7.91 1.25
N ALA A 111 0.04 -8.18 2.44
CA ALA A 111 -0.06 -7.29 3.59
C ALA A 111 1.32 -6.78 4.01
N VAL A 112 1.43 -5.46 4.21
CA VAL A 112 2.67 -4.76 4.52
C VAL A 112 2.47 -3.89 5.74
N LEU A 113 3.36 -3.98 6.73
CA LEU A 113 3.44 -3.05 7.86
C LEU A 113 4.52 -1.99 7.58
N VAL A 114 4.16 -0.72 7.77
CA VAL A 114 5.05 0.41 7.52
C VAL A 114 5.14 1.30 8.76
N GLY A 115 6.32 1.38 9.35
CA GLY A 115 6.62 2.35 10.40
C GLY A 115 7.09 3.67 9.79
N ILE A 116 6.41 4.76 10.10
CA ILE A 116 6.75 6.10 9.59
C ILE A 116 7.34 6.94 10.73
N ASP A 117 8.51 7.54 10.45
CA ASP A 117 9.12 8.51 11.34
C ASP A 117 8.81 9.93 10.86
N PRO A 118 7.78 10.61 11.40
CA PRO A 118 7.38 11.92 10.94
C PRO A 118 8.46 12.98 11.19
N TYR A 119 9.22 12.85 12.27
CA TYR A 119 10.21 13.86 12.66
C TYR A 119 11.46 13.84 11.77
N LEU A 120 11.90 12.66 11.32
CA LEU A 120 12.96 12.57 10.32
C LEU A 120 12.54 13.14 8.97
N ILE A 121 11.29 12.91 8.59
CA ILE A 121 10.76 13.40 7.32
C ILE A 121 10.60 14.91 7.33
N GLU A 122 10.09 15.47 8.42
CA GLU A 122 9.88 16.91 8.60
C GLU A 122 11.14 17.67 9.03
N GLN A 123 12.23 16.94 9.31
CA GLN A 123 13.48 17.48 9.86
C GLN A 123 13.24 18.27 11.15
N THR A 124 12.31 17.83 11.98
CA THR A 124 11.96 18.43 13.26
C THR A 124 12.53 17.60 14.43
N ASN A 125 12.60 18.22 15.61
CA ASN A 125 13.09 17.53 16.79
C ASN A 125 12.04 16.49 17.27
N PRO A 126 12.44 15.23 17.48
CA PRO A 126 11.53 14.23 18.01
C PRO A 126 11.17 14.51 19.48
N PRO A 127 10.00 14.05 19.93
CA PRO A 127 9.62 14.12 21.33
C PRO A 127 10.54 13.26 22.20
N THR A 128 10.57 13.53 23.49
CA THR A 128 11.42 12.82 24.46
C THR A 128 10.96 11.39 24.78
N TYR A 129 9.74 11.01 24.36
CA TYR A 129 9.24 9.67 24.58
C TYR A 129 9.80 8.65 23.58
N ARG A 130 9.75 7.40 24.01
CA ARG A 130 10.40 6.29 23.33
C ARG A 130 9.79 6.03 21.95
N LYS A 131 10.68 6.00 20.95
CA LYS A 131 10.35 5.56 19.61
C LYS A 131 10.18 4.04 19.55
N ILE A 132 9.18 3.56 18.84
CA ILE A 132 9.02 2.15 18.47
C ILE A 132 10.27 1.71 17.71
N ASN A 133 10.94 0.69 18.19
CA ASN A 133 12.14 0.18 17.54
C ASN A 133 11.77 -0.79 16.40
N GLU A 134 12.73 -1.05 15.55
CA GLU A 134 12.56 -1.93 14.38
C GLU A 134 12.21 -3.38 14.81
N PHE A 135 12.76 -3.85 15.92
CA PHE A 135 12.44 -5.17 16.43
C PHE A 135 10.95 -5.33 16.78
N ALA A 136 10.33 -4.32 17.39
CA ALA A 136 8.91 -4.33 17.72
C ALA A 136 8.03 -4.35 16.44
N LEU A 137 8.42 -3.61 15.39
CA LEU A 137 7.74 -3.66 14.10
C LEU A 137 7.83 -5.05 13.46
N ILE A 138 9.02 -5.64 13.43
CA ILE A 138 9.25 -6.99 12.88
C ILE A 138 8.45 -8.03 13.68
N GLN A 139 8.46 -7.93 15.00
CA GLN A 139 7.69 -8.83 15.87
C GLN A 139 6.19 -8.72 15.59
N LYS A 140 5.66 -7.51 15.46
CA LYS A 140 4.26 -7.28 15.12
C LYS A 140 3.89 -7.78 13.73
N THR A 141 4.78 -7.59 12.77
CA THR A 141 4.63 -8.13 11.41
C THR A 141 4.49 -9.66 11.42
N LYS A 142 5.30 -10.35 12.22
CA LYS A 142 5.22 -11.80 12.39
C LYS A 142 3.94 -12.24 13.09
N GLU A 143 3.55 -11.53 14.16
CA GLU A 143 2.30 -11.79 14.89
C GLU A 143 1.09 -11.71 13.97
N LEU A 144 1.01 -10.66 13.16
CA LEU A 144 -0.08 -10.43 12.20
C LEU A 144 0.04 -11.30 10.93
N LYS A 145 1.16 -12.02 10.75
CA LYS A 145 1.47 -12.78 9.53
C LYS A 145 1.49 -11.92 8.27
N PHE A 146 1.93 -10.67 8.40
CA PHE A 146 2.15 -9.80 7.25
C PHE A 146 3.37 -10.24 6.45
N HIS A 147 3.37 -9.95 5.15
CA HIS A 147 4.40 -10.39 4.23
C HIS A 147 5.70 -9.60 4.36
N TYR A 148 5.59 -8.28 4.62
CA TYR A 148 6.73 -7.38 4.68
C TYR A 148 6.58 -6.36 5.79
N CYS A 149 7.75 -5.90 6.27
CA CYS A 149 7.91 -4.80 7.21
C CYS A 149 8.85 -3.77 6.60
N PHE A 150 8.45 -2.50 6.62
CA PHE A 150 9.28 -1.39 6.18
C PHE A 150 9.30 -0.28 7.22
N LYS A 151 10.33 0.57 7.11
CA LYS A 151 10.44 1.79 7.89
C LYS A 151 10.75 2.94 6.94
N ILE A 152 9.90 3.98 6.95
CA ILE A 152 10.12 5.18 6.16
C ILE A 152 10.94 6.16 6.98
N GLN A 153 12.15 6.44 6.52
CA GLN A 153 13.09 7.44 7.05
C GLN A 153 13.51 8.42 5.97
N ASN A 154 13.80 7.93 4.75
CA ASN A 154 14.00 8.74 3.56
C ASN A 154 12.79 8.56 2.64
N SER A 155 11.85 9.49 2.71
CA SER A 155 10.50 9.32 2.20
C SER A 155 10.42 8.76 0.76
N ARG A 156 11.23 9.27 -0.18
CA ARG A 156 11.11 8.86 -1.60
C ARG A 156 11.61 7.46 -1.88
N ARG A 157 12.81 7.14 -1.38
CA ARG A 157 13.43 5.84 -1.64
C ARG A 157 12.70 4.70 -0.94
N ASP A 158 12.38 4.91 0.34
CA ASP A 158 11.73 3.88 1.15
C ASP A 158 10.32 3.57 0.62
N ILE A 159 9.57 4.61 0.16
CA ILE A 159 8.26 4.41 -0.45
C ILE A 159 8.38 3.69 -1.80
N ALA A 160 9.40 4.03 -2.61
CA ALA A 160 9.67 3.31 -3.85
C ALA A 160 9.90 1.82 -3.61
N ASP A 161 10.68 1.46 -2.58
CA ASP A 161 10.96 0.07 -2.22
C ASP A 161 9.70 -0.68 -1.75
N ILE A 162 8.79 -0.01 -1.01
CA ILE A 162 7.49 -0.58 -0.64
C ILE A 162 6.68 -0.92 -1.88
N PHE A 163 6.50 0.05 -2.79
CA PHE A 163 5.73 -0.17 -4.01
C PHE A 163 6.37 -1.21 -4.92
N LYS A 164 7.69 -1.23 -5.05
CA LYS A 164 8.41 -2.26 -5.79
C LYS A 164 8.06 -3.66 -5.29
N LYS A 165 8.03 -3.88 -3.97
CA LYS A 165 7.66 -5.19 -3.40
C LYS A 165 6.20 -5.54 -3.65
N VAL A 166 5.28 -4.59 -3.43
CA VAL A 166 3.85 -4.79 -3.67
C VAL A 166 3.57 -5.09 -5.14
N LEU A 167 4.11 -4.29 -6.05
CA LEU A 167 3.87 -4.41 -7.49
C LEU A 167 4.51 -5.66 -8.09
N ASN A 168 5.70 -6.06 -7.64
CA ASN A 168 6.32 -7.33 -8.05
C ASN A 168 5.42 -8.51 -7.69
N HIS A 169 4.88 -8.51 -6.47
CA HIS A 169 3.95 -9.57 -6.05
C HIS A 169 2.68 -9.60 -6.91
N VAL A 170 2.13 -8.41 -7.21
CA VAL A 170 0.95 -8.29 -8.07
C VAL A 170 1.26 -8.77 -9.50
N ASN A 171 2.39 -8.37 -10.08
CA ASN A 171 2.80 -8.81 -11.41
C ASN A 171 2.96 -10.33 -11.48
N LEU A 172 3.64 -10.95 -10.51
CA LEU A 172 3.76 -12.40 -10.44
C LEU A 172 2.39 -13.10 -10.36
N LYS A 173 1.46 -12.54 -9.60
CA LYS A 173 0.09 -13.07 -9.51
C LYS A 173 -0.66 -12.95 -10.84
N LEU A 174 -0.54 -11.81 -11.55
CA LEU A 174 -1.16 -11.59 -12.86
C LEU A 174 -0.59 -12.53 -13.91
N GLU A 175 0.73 -12.68 -13.95
CA GLU A 175 1.44 -13.61 -14.84
C GLU A 175 1.00 -15.06 -14.60
N PHE A 176 0.88 -15.46 -13.34
CA PHE A 176 0.44 -16.82 -12.98
C PHE A 176 -1.03 -17.11 -13.36
N ILE A 177 -1.93 -16.12 -13.19
CA ILE A 177 -3.37 -16.29 -13.48
C ILE A 177 -3.63 -16.38 -14.99
N ASN A 178 -2.96 -15.55 -15.79
CA ASN A 178 -3.15 -15.51 -17.25
C ASN A 178 -1.86 -15.09 -17.95
N PRO A 179 -0.90 -16.03 -18.15
CA PRO A 179 0.41 -15.73 -18.71
C PRO A 179 0.35 -15.19 -20.13
N GLU A 180 -0.53 -15.72 -20.97
CA GLU A 180 -0.64 -15.25 -22.35
C GLU A 180 -1.12 -13.79 -22.46
N MET A 181 -2.13 -13.43 -21.66
CA MET A 181 -2.64 -12.08 -21.61
C MET A 181 -1.60 -11.13 -21.04
N PHE A 182 -0.91 -11.55 -19.98
CA PHE A 182 0.14 -10.77 -19.34
C PHE A 182 1.25 -10.42 -20.32
N GLU A 183 1.78 -11.40 -21.07
CA GLU A 183 2.81 -11.17 -22.07
C GLU A 183 2.34 -10.31 -23.25
N ARG A 184 1.12 -10.52 -23.77
CA ARG A 184 0.54 -9.67 -24.83
C ARG A 184 0.46 -8.20 -24.41
N VAL A 185 0.01 -7.94 -23.18
CA VAL A 185 -0.11 -6.59 -22.64
C VAL A 185 1.27 -5.96 -22.44
N LYS A 186 2.22 -6.71 -21.91
CA LYS A 186 3.61 -6.28 -21.69
C LYS A 186 4.32 -5.91 -23.01
N ILE A 187 4.10 -6.68 -24.06
CA ILE A 187 4.64 -6.38 -25.40
C ILE A 187 4.00 -5.12 -25.97
N SER A 188 2.67 -5.02 -25.92
CA SER A 188 1.93 -3.88 -26.49
C SER A 188 2.19 -2.55 -25.78
N SER A 189 2.64 -2.58 -24.52
CA SER A 189 2.92 -1.38 -23.73
C SER A 189 4.35 -0.86 -23.86
N LYS A 190 5.27 -1.61 -24.48
CA LYS A 190 6.66 -1.17 -24.67
C LYS A 190 6.78 0.15 -25.45
N ASP A 191 5.86 0.39 -26.37
CA ASP A 191 5.81 1.59 -27.21
C ASP A 191 4.88 2.68 -26.64
N SER A 192 4.33 2.46 -25.46
CA SER A 192 3.38 3.39 -24.83
C SER A 192 4.11 4.53 -24.14
N VAL A 193 3.71 5.77 -24.44
CA VAL A 193 4.15 6.96 -23.70
C VAL A 193 3.34 7.05 -22.40
N GLY A 194 3.91 6.60 -21.29
CA GLY A 194 3.27 6.62 -19.98
C GLY A 194 4.22 7.07 -18.86
N LYS A 195 3.67 7.38 -17.68
CA LYS A 195 4.49 7.58 -16.48
C LYS A 195 4.89 6.22 -15.92
N TYR A 196 6.18 6.08 -15.62
CA TYR A 196 6.77 4.88 -15.01
C TYR A 196 6.93 5.09 -13.49
N LEU A 197 6.56 4.10 -12.71
CA LEU A 197 6.75 4.05 -11.26
C LEU A 197 8.02 3.29 -10.89
#